data_e33edd7d2cf66e4db8d76ae99ea9f90d
#
_entry.id   e33edd7d2cf66e4db8d76ae99ea9f90d
#
_cell.length_a   1.000
_cell.length_b   1.000
_cell.length_c   1.000
_cell.angle_alpha   90.00
_cell.angle_beta   90.00
_cell.angle_gamma   90.00
#
_symmetry.space_group_name_H-M   'P 1'
#
loop_
_entity.id
_entity.type
_entity.pdbx_description
1 polymer ?
#
loop_
_entity_poly.entity_id
_entity_poly.type
_entity_poly.pdbx_seq_one_letter_code
_entity_poly.pdbx_strand_id
1 'polypeptide(L)'
;MSNNFDRPLDRRGAESIKWHAYPDDVLPLWVADMDFMSPEPVRRALREVVDHGVFGYPRGLHGDGTELPEYAQIIVQRLRDRYAWHVELQDVIFVPGVVVGLNTMGNMFRAQGGSIAVQPPVYTPILDVPHNAGLARNEALLARQPDGSYTVDWDQLAAALQADTRLFILCNPHNPVGRVFRREELERMAELCLARHVLICADEIHGDLIYRGQQHLPIASLDPEIAQRAITFFAPSKTFNLPGLQASVMIIQNAELRQRFQAARQMMLPWVNMMGLAALQAAYREGQEWLDQLLVYLEANRDFVYDFVRTELPGLSMARPEGTYLAWIDCRGANLENPYEFFLNRARVALSNGTLYGTGGQGFVRLNFGCPRATLEAALQRMKTALLQRKVADLHAG
;
A
#
# COMPACT_ATOMS: atom_id res chain seq x y z
N MET A 1 -22.46 -13.95 9.34
CA MET A 1 -21.77 -15.29 9.30
C MET A 1 -20.29 -15.04 9.51
N SER A 2 -19.63 -15.84 10.35
CA SER A 2 -18.19 -15.70 10.59
C SER A 2 -17.41 -16.07 9.31
N ASN A 3 -16.50 -15.21 8.89
CA ASN A 3 -15.62 -15.49 7.76
C ASN A 3 -14.53 -16.49 8.18
N ASN A 4 -14.34 -17.54 7.41
CA ASN A 4 -13.31 -18.54 7.69
C ASN A 4 -12.02 -18.19 6.93
N PHE A 5 -11.14 -17.41 7.56
CA PHE A 5 -9.83 -17.02 7.01
C PHE A 5 -8.79 -18.16 7.08
N ASP A 6 -9.05 -19.25 7.83
CA ASP A 6 -8.18 -20.43 7.85
C ASP A 6 -8.42 -21.37 6.67
N ARG A 7 -9.49 -21.16 5.89
CA ARG A 7 -9.79 -21.99 4.74
C ARG A 7 -8.77 -21.73 3.62
N PRO A 8 -7.92 -22.71 3.26
CA PRO A 8 -7.05 -22.57 2.10
C PRO A 8 -7.88 -22.45 0.81
N LEU A 9 -7.48 -21.54 -0.05
CA LEU A 9 -8.05 -21.38 -1.38
C LEU A 9 -7.08 -21.93 -2.42
N ASP A 10 -7.60 -22.68 -3.38
CA ASP A 10 -6.84 -22.99 -4.59
C ASP A 10 -6.71 -21.73 -5.46
N ARG A 11 -5.55 -21.09 -5.35
CA ARG A 11 -5.21 -19.90 -6.15
C ARG A 11 -4.48 -20.25 -7.45
N ARG A 12 -4.09 -21.52 -7.63
CA ARG A 12 -3.44 -21.99 -8.86
C ARG A 12 -4.45 -22.25 -9.97
N GLY A 13 -5.70 -22.55 -9.62
CA GLY A 13 -6.81 -22.61 -10.58
C GLY A 13 -7.32 -21.26 -11.07
N ALA A 14 -6.71 -20.13 -10.66
CA ALA A 14 -7.10 -18.77 -11.03
C ALA A 14 -5.91 -18.01 -11.61
N GLU A 15 -6.17 -17.00 -12.44
CA GLU A 15 -5.17 -16.09 -13.02
C GLU A 15 -4.54 -15.20 -11.94
N SER A 16 -3.62 -15.75 -11.14
CA SER A 16 -2.97 -15.05 -10.04
C SER A 16 -1.47 -14.98 -10.26
N ILE A 17 -0.94 -13.79 -10.52
CA ILE A 17 0.52 -13.60 -10.64
C ILE A 17 1.27 -14.09 -9.41
N LYS A 18 0.68 -13.95 -8.21
CA LYS A 18 1.29 -14.40 -6.96
C LYS A 18 1.65 -15.88 -6.99
N TRP A 19 0.71 -16.71 -7.49
CA TRP A 19 0.79 -18.17 -7.45
C TRP A 19 1.38 -18.79 -8.71
N HIS A 20 1.50 -18.05 -9.82
CA HIS A 20 2.05 -18.52 -11.09
C HIS A 20 3.48 -18.03 -11.39
N ALA A 21 4.01 -17.08 -10.61
CA ALA A 21 5.34 -16.55 -10.84
C ALA A 21 6.48 -17.53 -10.49
N TYR A 22 6.19 -18.55 -9.71
CA TYR A 22 7.17 -19.52 -9.20
C TYR A 22 6.67 -20.97 -9.35
N PRO A 23 7.59 -21.97 -9.35
CA PRO A 23 7.20 -23.38 -9.35
C PRO A 23 6.24 -23.76 -8.22
N ASP A 24 5.52 -24.87 -8.39
CA ASP A 24 4.41 -25.27 -7.52
C ASP A 24 4.81 -25.58 -6.07
N ASP A 25 6.06 -26.00 -5.85
CA ASP A 25 6.61 -26.28 -4.52
C ASP A 25 7.03 -25.02 -3.74
N VAL A 26 7.02 -23.84 -4.38
CA VAL A 26 7.33 -22.55 -3.75
C VAL A 26 6.08 -21.94 -3.13
N LEU A 27 6.17 -21.54 -1.85
CA LEU A 27 5.11 -20.80 -1.16
C LEU A 27 5.26 -19.29 -1.45
N PRO A 28 4.28 -18.64 -2.12
CA PRO A 28 4.41 -17.24 -2.51
C PRO A 28 3.88 -16.31 -1.42
N LEU A 29 4.77 -15.58 -0.75
CA LEU A 29 4.46 -14.54 0.24
C LEU A 29 5.05 -13.18 -0.17
N TRP A 30 5.11 -12.88 -1.48
CA TRP A 30 5.81 -11.73 -2.03
C TRP A 30 4.90 -10.56 -2.42
N VAL A 31 3.86 -10.78 -3.23
CA VAL A 31 2.99 -9.70 -3.71
C VAL A 31 1.93 -9.33 -2.68
N ALA A 32 1.57 -8.04 -2.62
CA ALA A 32 0.62 -7.52 -1.66
C ALA A 32 -0.84 -7.66 -2.13
N ASP A 33 -1.28 -8.92 -2.29
CA ASP A 33 -2.67 -9.35 -2.26
C ASP A 33 -2.86 -10.41 -1.18
N MET A 34 -4.09 -10.66 -0.75
CA MET A 34 -4.38 -11.65 0.30
C MET A 34 -4.88 -12.95 -0.30
N ASP A 35 -4.67 -14.06 0.42
CA ASP A 35 -5.19 -15.38 0.03
C ASP A 35 -6.54 -15.69 0.70
N PHE A 36 -7.41 -14.68 0.76
CA PHE A 36 -8.77 -14.76 1.29
C PHE A 36 -9.79 -14.38 0.21
N MET A 37 -10.97 -14.96 0.32
CA MET A 37 -12.11 -14.50 -0.50
C MET A 37 -12.48 -13.07 -0.10
N SER A 38 -12.75 -12.23 -1.10
CA SER A 38 -13.35 -10.91 -0.88
C SER A 38 -14.71 -11.02 -0.18
N PRO A 39 -15.19 -9.95 0.49
CA PRO A 39 -16.47 -9.96 1.20
C PRO A 39 -17.64 -10.46 0.35
N GLU A 40 -18.59 -11.16 0.97
CA GLU A 40 -19.77 -11.67 0.22
C GLU A 40 -20.58 -10.56 -0.47
N PRO A 41 -20.81 -9.37 0.12
CA PRO A 41 -21.47 -8.28 -0.59
C PRO A 41 -20.78 -7.89 -1.90
N VAL A 42 -19.45 -7.88 -1.92
CA VAL A 42 -18.67 -7.60 -3.14
C VAL A 42 -18.90 -8.69 -4.18
N ARG A 43 -18.80 -9.96 -3.78
CA ARG A 43 -19.00 -11.10 -4.71
C ARG A 43 -20.42 -11.14 -5.26
N ARG A 44 -21.41 -10.79 -4.45
CA ARG A 44 -22.82 -10.66 -4.86
C ARG A 44 -22.97 -9.55 -5.91
N ALA A 45 -22.49 -8.34 -5.61
CA ALA A 45 -22.55 -7.21 -6.54
C ALA A 45 -21.89 -7.52 -7.90
N LEU A 46 -20.75 -8.23 -7.87
CA LEU A 46 -20.09 -8.64 -9.11
C LEU A 46 -20.93 -9.65 -9.93
N ARG A 47 -21.59 -10.62 -9.27
CA ARG A 47 -22.49 -11.56 -9.95
C ARG A 47 -23.67 -10.82 -10.59
N GLU A 48 -24.27 -9.86 -9.89
CA GLU A 48 -25.37 -9.05 -10.42
C GLU A 48 -24.96 -8.32 -11.71
N VAL A 49 -23.75 -7.76 -11.78
CA VAL A 49 -23.23 -7.12 -13.01
C VAL A 49 -23.05 -8.15 -14.13
N VAL A 50 -22.51 -9.33 -13.81
CA VAL A 50 -22.31 -10.41 -14.80
C VAL A 50 -23.65 -10.95 -15.30
N ASP A 51 -24.60 -11.19 -14.40
CA ASP A 51 -25.93 -11.73 -14.73
C ASP A 51 -26.74 -10.74 -15.56
N HIS A 52 -26.58 -9.43 -15.35
CA HIS A 52 -27.15 -8.39 -16.20
C HIS A 52 -26.64 -8.45 -17.65
N GLY A 53 -25.35 -8.84 -17.83
CA GLY A 53 -24.78 -9.18 -19.14
C GLY A 53 -24.46 -8.01 -20.08
N VAL A 54 -24.63 -6.75 -19.66
CA VAL A 54 -24.28 -5.57 -20.48
C VAL A 54 -23.12 -4.82 -19.84
N PHE A 55 -21.97 -4.79 -20.51
CA PHE A 55 -20.71 -4.19 -20.05
C PHE A 55 -20.42 -2.89 -20.81
N GLY A 56 -21.36 -1.93 -20.73
CA GLY A 56 -21.25 -0.63 -21.37
C GLY A 56 -20.29 0.30 -20.61
N TYR A 57 -20.20 1.55 -21.11
CA TYR A 57 -19.43 2.57 -20.41
C TYR A 57 -20.10 2.97 -19.09
N PRO A 58 -19.33 3.20 -18.01
CA PRO A 58 -19.88 3.73 -16.78
C PRO A 58 -20.44 5.14 -17.00
N ARG A 59 -21.29 5.61 -16.09
CA ARG A 59 -21.73 7.00 -16.08
C ARG A 59 -20.50 7.91 -16.01
N GLY A 60 -20.52 9.01 -16.78
CA GLY A 60 -19.40 9.92 -16.85
C GLY A 60 -19.47 11.07 -15.84
N LEU A 61 -18.86 12.18 -16.22
CA LEU A 61 -18.95 13.44 -15.51
C LEU A 61 -20.33 14.03 -15.60
N HIS A 62 -20.84 14.59 -14.52
CA HIS A 62 -22.00 15.49 -14.55
C HIS A 62 -21.59 16.88 -15.02
N GLY A 63 -22.56 17.69 -15.45
CA GLY A 63 -22.34 19.03 -15.98
C GLY A 63 -21.70 20.02 -14.97
N ASP A 64 -21.77 19.72 -13.67
CA ASP A 64 -21.12 20.47 -12.58
C ASP A 64 -19.68 19.99 -12.30
N GLY A 65 -19.17 19.03 -13.06
CA GLY A 65 -17.84 18.46 -12.86
C GLY A 65 -17.76 17.32 -11.84
N THR A 66 -18.88 16.93 -11.22
CA THR A 66 -18.92 15.79 -10.30
C THR A 66 -18.83 14.46 -11.05
N GLU A 67 -17.84 13.63 -10.69
CA GLU A 67 -17.71 12.28 -11.22
C GLU A 67 -18.56 11.31 -10.42
N LEU A 68 -19.37 10.50 -11.12
CA LEU A 68 -20.07 9.36 -10.52
C LEU A 68 -20.71 9.71 -9.16
N PRO A 69 -21.65 10.68 -9.07
CA PRO A 69 -22.10 11.28 -7.80
C PRO A 69 -22.63 10.26 -6.80
N GLU A 70 -23.26 9.18 -7.22
CA GLU A 70 -23.76 8.13 -6.35
C GLU A 70 -22.63 7.36 -5.65
N TYR A 71 -21.50 7.18 -6.34
CA TYR A 71 -20.30 6.56 -5.78
C TYR A 71 -19.49 7.58 -4.96
N ALA A 72 -19.41 8.84 -5.40
CA ALA A 72 -18.76 9.92 -4.67
C ALA A 72 -19.43 10.13 -3.29
N GLN A 73 -20.76 10.05 -3.22
CA GLN A 73 -21.52 10.15 -1.95
C GLN A 73 -21.08 9.09 -0.92
N ILE A 74 -20.77 7.87 -1.38
CA ILE A 74 -20.29 6.79 -0.49
C ILE A 74 -18.91 7.15 0.08
N ILE A 75 -18.03 7.70 -0.75
CA ILE A 75 -16.70 8.12 -0.33
C ILE A 75 -16.80 9.27 0.67
N VAL A 76 -17.55 10.32 0.35
CA VAL A 76 -17.78 11.46 1.23
C VAL A 76 -18.31 11.01 2.60
N GLN A 77 -19.32 10.15 2.62
CA GLN A 77 -19.88 9.62 3.85
C GLN A 77 -18.85 8.82 4.66
N ARG A 78 -18.08 7.93 3.99
CA ARG A 78 -17.03 7.15 4.63
C ARG A 78 -15.95 8.02 5.27
N LEU A 79 -15.47 9.05 4.56
CA LEU A 79 -14.43 9.96 5.06
C LEU A 79 -14.94 10.75 6.28
N ARG A 80 -16.19 11.20 6.22
CA ARG A 80 -16.86 11.88 7.35
C ARG A 80 -16.96 10.96 8.56
N ASP A 81 -17.50 9.75 8.39
CA ASP A 81 -17.77 8.83 9.51
C ASP A 81 -16.48 8.31 10.15
N ARG A 82 -15.45 8.04 9.32
CA ARG A 82 -14.22 7.40 9.78
C ARG A 82 -13.18 8.37 10.29
N TYR A 83 -13.11 9.56 9.68
CA TYR A 83 -12.02 10.52 9.92
C TYR A 83 -12.52 11.91 10.33
N ALA A 84 -13.85 12.12 10.43
CA ALA A 84 -14.46 13.43 10.59
C ALA A 84 -14.00 14.45 9.51
N TRP A 85 -13.62 13.94 8.34
CA TRP A 85 -13.10 14.74 7.24
C TRP A 85 -14.24 15.12 6.28
N HIS A 86 -14.46 16.43 6.14
CA HIS A 86 -15.48 16.99 5.26
C HIS A 86 -14.89 17.26 3.88
N VAL A 87 -15.42 16.60 2.88
CA VAL A 87 -15.10 16.79 1.46
C VAL A 87 -16.40 16.93 0.68
N GLU A 88 -16.36 17.65 -0.43
CA GLU A 88 -17.49 17.81 -1.34
C GLU A 88 -17.47 16.71 -2.41
N LEU A 89 -18.63 16.45 -3.03
CA LEU A 89 -18.73 15.42 -4.08
C LEU A 89 -17.75 15.66 -5.23
N GLN A 90 -17.57 16.91 -5.62
CA GLN A 90 -16.66 17.33 -6.68
C GLN A 90 -15.17 17.14 -6.34
N ASP A 91 -14.83 16.97 -5.06
CA ASP A 91 -13.45 16.72 -4.64
C ASP A 91 -13.01 15.27 -4.89
N VAL A 92 -13.99 14.39 -5.14
CA VAL A 92 -13.77 12.95 -5.37
C VAL A 92 -13.54 12.68 -6.85
N ILE A 93 -12.39 12.14 -7.19
CA ILE A 93 -12.01 11.76 -8.56
C ILE A 93 -11.74 10.26 -8.59
N PHE A 94 -12.33 9.56 -9.56
CA PHE A 94 -12.12 8.12 -9.74
C PHE A 94 -10.99 7.84 -10.71
N VAL A 95 -10.08 6.93 -10.32
CA VAL A 95 -8.92 6.52 -11.12
C VAL A 95 -8.76 5.00 -11.15
N PRO A 96 -8.27 4.42 -12.25
CA PRO A 96 -8.12 2.97 -12.40
C PRO A 96 -6.87 2.44 -11.70
N GLY A 97 -6.63 2.85 -10.45
CA GLY A 97 -5.52 2.44 -9.62
C GLY A 97 -4.67 3.59 -9.10
N VAL A 98 -4.15 3.42 -7.88
CA VAL A 98 -3.34 4.45 -7.20
C VAL A 98 -2.04 4.73 -7.96
N VAL A 99 -1.32 3.70 -8.44
CA VAL A 99 -0.07 3.87 -9.19
C VAL A 99 -0.27 4.71 -10.46
N VAL A 100 -1.40 4.51 -11.15
CA VAL A 100 -1.76 5.30 -12.33
C VAL A 100 -2.00 6.76 -11.95
N GLY A 101 -2.72 7.00 -10.86
CA GLY A 101 -2.94 8.34 -10.31
C GLY A 101 -1.64 9.05 -9.91
N LEU A 102 -0.75 8.35 -9.20
CA LEU A 102 0.58 8.86 -8.80
C LEU A 102 1.41 9.30 -10.02
N ASN A 103 1.47 8.46 -11.06
CA ASN A 103 2.19 8.78 -12.29
C ASN A 103 1.56 9.98 -13.03
N THR A 104 0.23 10.10 -13.03
CA THR A 104 -0.46 11.25 -13.60
C THR A 104 -0.12 12.53 -12.85
N MET A 105 -0.06 12.46 -11.50
CA MET A 105 0.39 13.58 -10.67
C MET A 105 1.83 14.01 -11.01
N GLY A 106 2.75 13.06 -11.15
CA GLY A 106 4.12 13.35 -11.58
C GLY A 106 4.14 14.03 -12.97
N ASN A 107 3.39 13.50 -13.92
CA ASN A 107 3.33 14.03 -15.29
C ASN A 107 2.78 15.47 -15.38
N MET A 108 1.96 15.92 -14.41
CA MET A 108 1.50 17.33 -14.37
C MET A 108 2.65 18.34 -14.30
N PHE A 109 3.82 17.90 -13.84
CA PHE A 109 5.01 18.75 -13.67
C PHE A 109 6.10 18.51 -14.72
N ARG A 110 5.89 17.55 -15.64
CA ARG A 110 6.88 17.18 -16.68
C ARG A 110 7.42 18.39 -17.44
N ALA A 111 6.55 19.27 -17.90
CA ALA A 111 6.94 20.46 -18.70
C ALA A 111 7.63 21.54 -17.85
N GLN A 112 7.38 21.57 -16.54
CA GLN A 112 7.95 22.55 -15.62
C GLN A 112 9.33 22.11 -15.09
N GLY A 113 9.64 20.80 -15.18
CA GLY A 113 10.84 20.24 -14.58
C GLY A 113 10.82 20.30 -13.05
N GLY A 114 11.97 19.97 -12.46
CA GLY A 114 12.17 19.95 -11.02
C GLY A 114 12.29 18.53 -10.46
N SER A 115 11.91 18.35 -9.22
CA SER A 115 12.09 17.09 -8.49
C SER A 115 10.84 16.63 -7.75
N ILE A 116 10.82 15.35 -7.38
CA ILE A 116 9.83 14.72 -6.49
C ILE A 116 10.57 14.12 -5.28
N ALA A 117 10.14 14.47 -4.08
CA ALA A 117 10.65 13.91 -2.85
C ALA A 117 9.91 12.62 -2.46
N VAL A 118 10.67 11.60 -2.02
CA VAL A 118 10.17 10.28 -1.60
C VAL A 118 10.92 9.82 -0.34
N GLN A 119 10.33 8.88 0.43
CA GLN A 119 10.92 8.40 1.71
C GLN A 119 11.29 6.91 1.65
N PRO A 120 12.45 6.52 1.10
CA PRO A 120 12.90 5.12 1.14
C PRO A 120 13.21 4.64 2.58
N PRO A 121 13.16 3.31 2.81
CA PRO A 121 12.65 2.29 1.88
C PRO A 121 11.15 2.42 1.69
N VAL A 122 10.70 2.46 0.44
CA VAL A 122 9.28 2.68 0.10
C VAL A 122 8.87 1.84 -1.11
N TYR A 123 7.58 1.65 -1.30
CA TYR A 123 6.97 0.90 -2.40
C TYR A 123 7.54 1.33 -3.77
N THR A 124 8.09 0.36 -4.52
CA THR A 124 8.83 0.58 -5.77
C THR A 124 8.14 1.53 -6.76
N PRO A 125 6.83 1.39 -7.07
CA PRO A 125 6.19 2.32 -7.99
C PRO A 125 6.21 3.79 -7.54
N ILE A 126 6.34 4.09 -6.24
CA ILE A 126 6.54 5.46 -5.76
C ILE A 126 7.93 5.97 -6.16
N LEU A 127 8.96 5.10 -6.08
CA LEU A 127 10.33 5.43 -6.50
C LEU A 127 10.43 5.69 -8.00
N ASP A 128 9.54 5.08 -8.79
CA ASP A 128 9.53 5.17 -10.25
C ASP A 128 8.80 6.42 -10.77
N VAL A 129 7.89 7.02 -9.98
CA VAL A 129 7.12 8.21 -10.39
C VAL A 129 8.02 9.35 -10.91
N PRO A 130 9.11 9.76 -10.22
CA PRO A 130 9.99 10.80 -10.72
C PRO A 130 10.56 10.48 -12.10
N HIS A 131 11.11 9.27 -12.26
CA HIS A 131 11.67 8.81 -13.53
C HIS A 131 10.63 8.82 -14.66
N ASN A 132 9.45 8.25 -14.41
CA ASN A 132 8.35 8.18 -15.38
C ASN A 132 7.86 9.58 -15.79
N ALA A 133 7.93 10.54 -14.88
CA ALA A 133 7.60 11.94 -15.13
C ALA A 133 8.74 12.74 -15.79
N GLY A 134 9.95 12.19 -15.90
CA GLY A 134 11.15 12.90 -16.38
C GLY A 134 11.62 13.97 -15.38
N LEU A 135 11.44 13.73 -14.07
CA LEU A 135 11.83 14.60 -12.98
C LEU A 135 12.94 13.97 -12.14
N ALA A 136 13.69 14.76 -11.40
CA ALA A 136 14.67 14.28 -10.46
C ALA A 136 13.98 13.63 -9.22
N ARG A 137 14.63 12.62 -8.64
CA ARG A 137 14.20 11.98 -7.39
C ARG A 137 15.06 12.48 -6.24
N ASN A 138 14.42 13.10 -5.25
CA ASN A 138 15.05 13.47 -3.98
C ASN A 138 14.63 12.46 -2.91
N GLU A 139 15.60 11.86 -2.22
CA GLU A 139 15.34 10.85 -1.19
C GLU A 139 15.50 11.44 0.20
N ALA A 140 14.50 11.24 1.04
CA ALA A 140 14.50 11.49 2.48
C ALA A 140 14.41 10.16 3.22
N LEU A 141 15.53 9.50 3.47
CA LEU A 141 15.54 8.18 4.08
C LEU A 141 14.85 8.18 5.44
N LEU A 142 14.04 7.16 5.70
CA LEU A 142 13.58 6.90 7.06
C LEU A 142 14.73 6.39 7.93
N ALA A 143 14.84 6.92 9.14
CA ALA A 143 15.87 6.53 10.10
C ALA A 143 15.47 5.23 10.81
N ARG A 144 16.22 4.14 10.59
CA ARG A 144 16.02 2.88 11.29
C ARG A 144 16.53 2.99 12.72
N GLN A 145 15.71 2.61 13.70
CA GLN A 145 16.04 2.63 15.13
C GLN A 145 16.67 1.29 15.57
N PRO A 146 17.33 1.25 16.75
CA PRO A 146 17.94 0.04 17.29
C PRO A 146 16.97 -1.13 17.50
N ASP A 147 15.70 -0.86 17.79
CA ASP A 147 14.63 -1.85 17.94
C ASP A 147 14.06 -2.35 16.59
N GLY A 148 14.57 -1.83 15.47
CA GLY A 148 14.15 -2.17 14.12
C GLY A 148 13.00 -1.31 13.60
N SER A 149 12.40 -0.45 14.40
CA SER A 149 11.41 0.52 13.97
C SER A 149 12.01 1.63 13.09
N TYR A 150 11.15 2.41 12.45
CA TYR A 150 11.59 3.52 11.61
C TYR A 150 10.97 4.82 12.07
N THR A 151 11.70 5.91 11.96
CA THR A 151 11.25 7.27 12.25
C THR A 151 11.57 8.19 11.08
N VAL A 152 10.93 9.34 11.04
CA VAL A 152 11.27 10.38 10.07
C VAL A 152 12.61 11.00 10.46
N ASP A 153 13.54 11.04 9.51
CA ASP A 153 14.73 11.87 9.61
C ASP A 153 14.37 13.27 9.09
N TRP A 154 14.19 14.19 10.03
CA TRP A 154 13.70 15.54 9.73
C TRP A 154 14.69 16.37 8.93
N ASP A 155 15.98 16.17 9.13
CA ASP A 155 17.03 16.89 8.41
C ASP A 155 17.11 16.40 6.97
N GLN A 156 17.03 15.09 6.74
CA GLN A 156 16.94 14.52 5.39
C GLN A 156 15.65 14.94 4.68
N LEU A 157 14.51 14.95 5.36
CA LEU A 157 13.27 15.41 4.75
C LEU A 157 13.37 16.88 4.37
N ALA A 158 13.87 17.73 5.25
CA ALA A 158 14.07 19.15 4.95
C ALA A 158 15.05 19.37 3.78
N ALA A 159 16.11 18.57 3.69
CA ALA A 159 17.07 18.62 2.58
C ALA A 159 16.52 18.12 1.25
N ALA A 160 15.62 17.13 1.28
CA ALA A 160 14.97 16.59 0.07
C ALA A 160 13.92 17.53 -0.52
N LEU A 161 13.33 18.42 0.28
CA LEU A 161 12.36 19.44 -0.15
C LEU A 161 13.12 20.70 -0.64
N GLN A 162 13.74 20.59 -1.82
CA GLN A 162 14.52 21.66 -2.45
C GLN A 162 13.61 22.73 -3.10
N ALA A 163 14.19 23.84 -3.54
CA ALA A 163 13.45 24.96 -4.16
C ALA A 163 12.71 24.56 -5.44
N ASP A 164 13.19 23.54 -6.16
CA ASP A 164 12.58 23.00 -7.38
C ASP A 164 11.71 21.76 -7.12
N THR A 165 11.55 21.33 -5.86
CA THR A 165 10.69 20.17 -5.52
C THR A 165 9.23 20.54 -5.75
N ARG A 166 8.53 19.76 -6.57
CA ARG A 166 7.13 19.96 -6.95
C ARG A 166 6.18 19.17 -6.06
N LEU A 167 6.59 17.97 -5.67
CA LEU A 167 5.74 16.99 -5.04
C LEU A 167 6.52 16.24 -3.96
N PHE A 168 5.90 16.02 -2.82
CA PHE A 168 6.33 15.04 -1.83
C PHE A 168 5.34 13.88 -1.84
N ILE A 169 5.80 12.65 -2.09
CA ILE A 169 4.94 11.46 -2.06
C ILE A 169 5.07 10.82 -0.69
N LEU A 170 4.02 10.95 0.10
CA LEU A 170 3.84 10.32 1.40
C LEU A 170 3.17 8.95 1.21
N CYS A 171 3.71 7.89 1.81
CA CYS A 171 3.07 6.58 1.92
C CYS A 171 2.66 6.36 3.38
N ASN A 172 1.37 6.33 3.68
CA ASN A 172 0.87 6.19 5.06
C ASN A 172 -0.44 5.38 5.13
N PRO A 173 -0.47 4.18 5.73
CA PRO A 173 0.64 3.43 6.35
C PRO A 173 1.79 3.10 5.39
N HIS A 174 3.01 3.13 5.92
CA HIS A 174 4.22 3.08 5.11
C HIS A 174 4.61 1.65 4.71
N ASN A 175 4.55 1.33 3.43
CA ASN A 175 5.02 0.08 2.85
C ASN A 175 6.48 0.25 2.36
N PRO A 176 7.46 -0.53 2.83
CA PRO A 176 7.32 -1.86 3.43
C PRO A 176 7.41 -1.90 4.97
N VAL A 177 7.74 -0.83 5.65
CA VAL A 177 8.16 -0.85 7.07
C VAL A 177 7.00 -1.02 8.07
N GLY A 178 5.75 -0.87 7.60
CA GLY A 178 4.56 -1.08 8.41
C GLY A 178 4.23 0.03 9.42
N ARG A 179 4.89 1.21 9.31
CA ARG A 179 4.63 2.38 10.16
C ARG A 179 3.28 3.02 9.84
N VAL A 180 2.61 3.54 10.89
CA VAL A 180 1.51 4.50 10.82
C VAL A 180 2.02 5.81 11.43
N PHE A 181 2.13 6.87 10.63
CA PHE A 181 2.64 8.15 11.12
C PHE A 181 1.65 8.80 12.06
N ARG A 182 2.16 9.37 13.15
CA ARG A 182 1.39 10.05 14.18
C ARG A 182 0.99 11.44 13.72
N ARG A 183 0.01 12.04 14.39
CA ARG A 183 -0.47 13.39 14.10
C ARG A 183 0.66 14.41 14.02
N GLU A 184 1.53 14.42 15.04
CA GLU A 184 2.63 15.39 15.14
C GLU A 184 3.66 15.21 14.01
N GLU A 185 3.88 13.96 13.56
CA GLU A 185 4.76 13.67 12.41
C GLU A 185 4.13 14.19 11.12
N LEU A 186 2.84 13.94 10.91
CA LEU A 186 2.11 14.40 9.71
C LEU A 186 2.00 15.93 9.66
N GLU A 187 1.69 16.58 10.78
CA GLU A 187 1.65 18.05 10.89
C GLU A 187 3.00 18.65 10.53
N ARG A 188 4.10 18.12 11.08
CA ARG A 188 5.46 18.61 10.78
C ARG A 188 5.87 18.36 9.32
N MET A 189 5.49 17.22 8.72
CA MET A 189 5.70 16.98 7.29
C MET A 189 4.96 18.01 6.45
N ALA A 190 3.70 18.29 6.80
CA ALA A 190 2.88 19.28 6.11
C ALA A 190 3.47 20.70 6.24
N GLU A 191 3.88 21.13 7.44
CA GLU A 191 4.54 22.40 7.67
C GLU A 191 5.78 22.59 6.79
N LEU A 192 6.63 21.57 6.72
CA LEU A 192 7.82 21.60 5.86
C LEU A 192 7.47 21.73 4.37
N CYS A 193 6.42 21.06 3.91
CA CYS A 193 5.94 21.15 2.53
C CYS A 193 5.31 22.50 2.24
N LEU A 194 4.44 23.00 3.13
CA LEU A 194 3.77 24.30 2.98
C LEU A 194 4.78 25.46 2.91
N ALA A 195 5.76 25.46 3.82
CA ALA A 195 6.80 26.48 3.88
C ALA A 195 7.66 26.54 2.59
N ARG A 196 7.67 25.47 1.80
CA ARG A 196 8.44 25.37 0.54
C ARG A 196 7.55 25.31 -0.71
N HIS A 197 6.25 25.51 -0.55
CA HIS A 197 5.25 25.43 -1.62
C HIS A 197 5.22 24.07 -2.35
N VAL A 198 5.64 22.99 -1.70
CA VAL A 198 5.61 21.63 -2.21
C VAL A 198 4.21 21.05 -2.02
N LEU A 199 3.65 20.39 -3.04
CA LEU A 199 2.40 19.65 -2.92
C LEU A 199 2.63 18.32 -2.23
N ILE A 200 1.66 17.88 -1.44
CA ILE A 200 1.66 16.56 -0.78
C ILE A 200 0.81 15.61 -1.59
N CYS A 201 1.37 14.48 -1.99
CA CYS A 201 0.68 13.40 -2.67
C CYS A 201 0.67 12.17 -1.73
N ALA A 202 -0.43 11.96 -1.01
CA ALA A 202 -0.54 10.93 0.01
C ALA A 202 -1.13 9.64 -0.55
N ASP A 203 -0.32 8.58 -0.61
CA ASP A 203 -0.78 7.21 -0.85
C ASP A 203 -1.23 6.60 0.48
N GLU A 204 -2.55 6.62 0.71
CA GLU A 204 -3.19 6.12 1.93
C GLU A 204 -3.98 4.82 1.68
N ILE A 205 -3.58 4.06 0.65
CA ILE A 205 -4.26 2.82 0.24
C ILE A 205 -4.37 1.76 1.34
N HIS A 206 -3.47 1.82 2.34
CA HIS A 206 -3.47 0.93 3.50
C HIS A 206 -4.19 1.53 4.73
N GLY A 207 -4.80 2.71 4.63
CA GLY A 207 -5.38 3.45 5.74
C GLY A 207 -6.47 2.73 6.55
N ASP A 208 -7.10 1.71 5.99
CA ASP A 208 -8.07 0.85 6.69
C ASP A 208 -7.42 -0.32 7.46
N LEU A 209 -6.15 -0.64 7.17
CA LEU A 209 -5.46 -1.82 7.68
C LEU A 209 -4.55 -1.43 8.86
N ILE A 210 -5.19 -1.06 9.96
CA ILE A 210 -4.56 -0.50 11.15
C ILE A 210 -4.82 -1.42 12.35
N TYR A 211 -3.79 -1.68 13.14
CA TYR A 211 -3.87 -2.55 14.30
C TYR A 211 -4.22 -1.80 15.59
N ARG A 212 -4.62 -2.52 16.63
CA ARG A 212 -5.01 -1.95 17.91
C ARG A 212 -3.92 -1.05 18.50
N GLY A 213 -4.34 0.09 19.04
CA GLY A 213 -3.44 1.10 19.62
C GLY A 213 -2.87 2.08 18.61
N GLN A 214 -3.16 1.90 17.31
CA GLN A 214 -2.77 2.83 16.26
C GLN A 214 -4.00 3.52 15.65
N GLN A 215 -3.80 4.70 15.08
CA GLN A 215 -4.84 5.46 14.39
C GLN A 215 -4.28 6.01 13.09
N HIS A 216 -4.94 5.70 11.97
CA HIS A 216 -4.66 6.38 10.71
C HIS A 216 -5.38 7.73 10.69
N LEU A 217 -4.66 8.75 10.26
CA LEU A 217 -5.18 10.10 10.03
C LEU A 217 -4.81 10.48 8.59
N PRO A 218 -5.78 10.75 7.72
CA PRO A 218 -5.49 11.32 6.41
C PRO A 218 -4.81 12.68 6.58
N ILE A 219 -3.66 12.89 5.93
CA ILE A 219 -2.90 14.14 6.13
C ILE A 219 -3.72 15.38 5.76
N ALA A 220 -4.55 15.27 4.71
CA ALA A 220 -5.43 16.36 4.28
C ALA A 220 -6.59 16.66 5.25
N SER A 221 -6.87 15.77 6.22
CA SER A 221 -7.90 15.99 7.23
C SER A 221 -7.44 16.81 8.43
N LEU A 222 -6.14 17.07 8.53
CA LEU A 222 -5.55 17.72 9.71
C LEU A 222 -5.85 19.21 9.78
N ASP A 223 -5.83 19.91 8.64
CA ASP A 223 -6.05 21.33 8.54
C ASP A 223 -6.53 21.73 7.12
N PRO A 224 -7.43 22.73 6.97
CA PRO A 224 -7.89 23.20 5.66
C PRO A 224 -6.77 23.72 4.75
N GLU A 225 -5.71 24.33 5.27
CA GLU A 225 -4.56 24.78 4.47
C GLU A 225 -3.81 23.59 3.89
N ILE A 226 -3.61 22.55 4.69
CA ILE A 226 -3.01 21.28 4.24
C ILE A 226 -3.88 20.66 3.14
N ALA A 227 -5.21 20.62 3.33
CA ALA A 227 -6.15 20.08 2.37
C ALA A 227 -6.07 20.77 0.99
N GLN A 228 -5.82 22.08 0.95
CA GLN A 228 -5.62 22.82 -0.29
C GLN A 228 -4.30 22.51 -1.01
N ARG A 229 -3.37 21.85 -0.35
CA ARG A 229 -2.05 21.49 -0.88
C ARG A 229 -1.80 19.99 -0.93
N ALA A 230 -2.82 19.20 -0.61
CA ALA A 230 -2.74 17.74 -0.57
C ALA A 230 -3.63 17.08 -1.62
N ILE A 231 -3.16 15.94 -2.13
CA ILE A 231 -3.90 14.98 -2.93
C ILE A 231 -3.82 13.66 -2.18
N THR A 232 -4.97 13.08 -1.83
CA THR A 232 -5.00 11.84 -1.05
C THR A 232 -5.62 10.71 -1.84
N PHE A 233 -4.96 9.55 -1.88
CA PHE A 233 -5.42 8.35 -2.56
C PHE A 233 -5.99 7.33 -1.58
N PHE A 234 -7.15 6.78 -1.92
CA PHE A 234 -7.77 5.63 -1.26
C PHE A 234 -8.17 4.57 -2.27
N ALA A 235 -8.22 3.32 -1.84
CA ALA A 235 -8.77 2.25 -2.64
C ALA A 235 -9.27 1.09 -1.77
N PRO A 236 -10.35 0.40 -2.15
CA PRO A 236 -10.78 -0.83 -1.48
C PRO A 236 -9.86 -2.02 -1.78
N SER A 237 -8.91 -1.86 -2.69
CA SER A 237 -8.11 -2.95 -3.26
C SER A 237 -7.26 -3.68 -2.24
N LYS A 238 -6.63 -2.97 -1.28
CA LYS A 238 -5.84 -3.60 -0.21
C LYS A 238 -6.72 -4.03 0.95
N THR A 239 -7.67 -3.19 1.32
CA THR A 239 -8.60 -3.44 2.43
C THR A 239 -9.46 -4.68 2.22
N PHE A 240 -10.04 -4.85 1.03
CA PHE A 240 -11.02 -5.89 0.72
C PHE A 240 -10.54 -6.94 -0.31
N ASN A 241 -9.22 -6.94 -0.58
CA ASN A 241 -8.58 -7.88 -1.51
C ASN A 241 -9.14 -7.81 -2.94
N LEU A 242 -9.14 -6.62 -3.53
CA LEU A 242 -9.73 -6.31 -4.84
C LEU A 242 -8.70 -5.71 -5.85
N PRO A 243 -7.39 -6.01 -5.80
CA PRO A 243 -6.42 -5.28 -6.63
C PRO A 243 -6.64 -5.49 -8.14
N GLY A 244 -7.14 -6.65 -8.54
CA GLY A 244 -7.44 -6.97 -9.95
C GLY A 244 -8.61 -6.17 -10.56
N LEU A 245 -9.43 -5.50 -9.74
CA LEU A 245 -10.58 -4.73 -10.21
C LEU A 245 -10.27 -3.26 -10.50
N GLN A 246 -9.08 -2.79 -10.16
CA GLN A 246 -8.53 -1.49 -10.56
C GLN A 246 -9.49 -0.32 -10.31
N ALA A 247 -9.99 -0.17 -9.08
CA ALA A 247 -10.81 0.96 -8.66
C ALA A 247 -10.16 1.68 -7.48
N SER A 248 -9.95 2.98 -7.63
CA SER A 248 -9.35 3.86 -6.63
C SER A 248 -9.98 5.24 -6.71
N VAL A 249 -9.82 6.01 -5.66
CA VAL A 249 -10.26 7.40 -5.59
C VAL A 249 -9.12 8.32 -5.18
N MET A 250 -9.19 9.54 -5.66
CA MET A 250 -8.37 10.66 -5.24
C MET A 250 -9.28 11.71 -4.62
N ILE A 251 -8.82 12.34 -3.56
CA ILE A 251 -9.47 13.51 -2.97
C ILE A 251 -8.58 14.72 -3.24
N ILE A 252 -9.14 15.71 -3.93
CA ILE A 252 -8.46 16.98 -4.27
C ILE A 252 -9.41 18.14 -3.97
N GLN A 253 -9.24 18.77 -2.81
CA GLN A 253 -10.14 19.86 -2.38
C GLN A 253 -9.83 21.20 -3.09
N ASN A 254 -8.63 21.37 -3.59
CA ASN A 254 -8.24 22.54 -4.36
C ASN A 254 -8.79 22.46 -5.80
N ALA A 255 -9.67 23.40 -6.18
CA ALA A 255 -10.34 23.42 -7.48
C ALA A 255 -9.37 23.59 -8.67
N GLU A 256 -8.34 24.46 -8.53
CA GLU A 256 -7.34 24.66 -9.58
C GLU A 256 -6.51 23.37 -9.78
N LEU A 257 -6.11 22.73 -8.70
CA LEU A 257 -5.35 21.48 -8.75
C LEU A 257 -6.18 20.37 -9.39
N ARG A 258 -7.49 20.29 -9.09
CA ARG A 258 -8.42 19.35 -9.76
C ARG A 258 -8.47 19.60 -11.27
N GLN A 259 -8.63 20.85 -11.70
CA GLN A 259 -8.65 21.19 -13.13
C GLN A 259 -7.34 20.80 -13.83
N ARG A 260 -6.21 21.07 -13.21
CA ARG A 260 -4.89 20.66 -13.72
C ARG A 260 -4.77 19.14 -13.82
N PHE A 261 -5.24 18.41 -12.81
CA PHE A 261 -5.26 16.94 -12.87
C PHE A 261 -6.18 16.43 -13.98
N GLN A 262 -7.38 16.99 -14.13
CA GLN A 262 -8.32 16.63 -15.18
C GLN A 262 -7.71 16.87 -16.59
N ALA A 263 -7.01 17.96 -16.77
CA ALA A 263 -6.30 18.23 -18.03
C ALA A 263 -5.16 17.23 -18.27
N ALA A 264 -4.40 16.87 -17.23
CA ALA A 264 -3.29 15.91 -17.34
C ALA A 264 -3.75 14.48 -17.63
N ARG A 265 -4.92 14.07 -17.08
CA ARG A 265 -5.47 12.72 -17.31
C ARG A 265 -6.18 12.56 -18.64
N GLN A 266 -6.59 13.67 -19.28
CA GLN A 266 -7.39 13.64 -20.49
C GLN A 266 -6.70 12.81 -21.59
N MET A 267 -7.44 11.87 -22.19
CA MET A 267 -6.96 10.95 -23.22
C MET A 267 -5.86 9.95 -22.78
N MET A 268 -5.37 10.02 -21.53
CA MET A 268 -4.35 9.09 -21.02
C MET A 268 -4.91 8.02 -20.11
N LEU A 269 -5.96 8.34 -19.30
CA LEU A 269 -6.52 7.42 -18.34
C LEU A 269 -7.90 6.93 -18.78
N PRO A 270 -8.13 5.61 -18.77
CA PRO A 270 -9.47 5.07 -18.95
C PRO A 270 -10.35 5.36 -17.73
N TRP A 271 -11.65 5.24 -17.91
CA TRP A 271 -12.60 5.21 -16.79
C TRP A 271 -12.36 4.00 -15.91
N VAL A 272 -12.70 4.11 -14.62
CA VAL A 272 -12.79 2.93 -13.75
C VAL A 272 -13.86 2.00 -14.34
N ASN A 273 -13.56 0.73 -14.50
CA ASN A 273 -14.46 -0.25 -15.09
C ASN A 273 -15.67 -0.54 -14.19
N MET A 274 -16.77 -1.00 -14.78
CA MET A 274 -18.04 -1.23 -14.08
C MET A 274 -17.92 -2.25 -12.95
N MET A 275 -17.11 -3.29 -13.12
CA MET A 275 -16.89 -4.30 -12.07
C MET A 275 -16.15 -3.68 -10.87
N GLY A 276 -15.14 -2.84 -11.15
CA GLY A 276 -14.42 -2.10 -10.13
C GLY A 276 -15.31 -1.14 -9.34
N LEU A 277 -16.21 -0.43 -10.02
CA LEU A 277 -17.20 0.46 -9.38
C LEU A 277 -18.19 -0.30 -8.51
N ALA A 278 -18.78 -1.39 -9.02
CA ALA A 278 -19.71 -2.23 -8.27
C ALA A 278 -19.03 -2.83 -7.01
N ALA A 279 -17.79 -3.30 -7.15
CA ALA A 279 -17.01 -3.83 -6.04
C ALA A 279 -16.69 -2.77 -5.00
N LEU A 280 -16.24 -1.56 -5.43
CA LEU A 280 -15.95 -0.43 -4.55
C LEU A 280 -17.18 -0.04 -3.73
N GLN A 281 -18.33 0.09 -4.39
CA GLN A 281 -19.59 0.43 -3.74
C GLN A 281 -19.97 -0.60 -2.68
N ALA A 282 -20.01 -1.88 -3.05
CA ALA A 282 -20.37 -2.96 -2.13
C ALA A 282 -19.39 -3.08 -0.96
N ALA A 283 -18.09 -2.93 -1.23
CA ALA A 283 -17.04 -2.99 -0.22
C ALA A 283 -17.21 -1.88 0.84
N TYR A 284 -17.41 -0.64 0.40
CA TYR A 284 -17.50 0.49 1.34
C TYR A 284 -18.86 0.60 2.03
N ARG A 285 -19.94 0.12 1.43
CA ARG A 285 -21.27 0.12 2.07
C ARG A 285 -21.48 -1.04 3.04
N GLU A 286 -21.02 -2.23 2.68
CA GLU A 286 -21.41 -3.47 3.38
C GLU A 286 -20.22 -4.31 3.86
N GLY A 287 -18.98 -3.91 3.55
CA GLY A 287 -17.79 -4.72 3.85
C GLY A 287 -17.22 -4.56 5.27
N GLN A 288 -17.78 -3.67 6.12
CA GLN A 288 -17.18 -3.31 7.40
C GLN A 288 -17.06 -4.51 8.36
N GLU A 289 -18.09 -5.34 8.50
CA GLU A 289 -18.06 -6.53 9.36
C GLU A 289 -16.94 -7.51 8.94
N TRP A 290 -16.76 -7.69 7.63
CA TRP A 290 -15.68 -8.52 7.10
C TRP A 290 -14.30 -7.93 7.44
N LEU A 291 -14.15 -6.61 7.30
CA LEU A 291 -12.90 -5.91 7.62
C LEU A 291 -12.56 -6.04 9.11
N ASP A 292 -13.54 -5.87 10.00
CA ASP A 292 -13.32 -6.01 11.44
C ASP A 292 -12.84 -7.41 11.83
N GLN A 293 -13.43 -8.44 11.24
CA GLN A 293 -12.99 -9.84 11.41
C GLN A 293 -11.60 -10.07 10.79
N LEU A 294 -11.33 -9.51 9.61
CA LEU A 294 -10.03 -9.61 8.97
C LEU A 294 -8.93 -8.98 9.81
N LEU A 295 -9.15 -7.80 10.38
CA LEU A 295 -8.15 -7.10 11.20
C LEU A 295 -7.76 -7.92 12.44
N VAL A 296 -8.72 -8.58 13.09
CA VAL A 296 -8.43 -9.50 14.21
C VAL A 296 -7.54 -10.66 13.74
N TYR A 297 -7.84 -11.24 12.58
CA TYR A 297 -7.07 -12.33 12.02
C TYR A 297 -5.66 -11.92 11.60
N LEU A 298 -5.55 -10.79 10.90
CA LEU A 298 -4.26 -10.23 10.47
C LEU A 298 -3.39 -9.82 11.67
N GLU A 299 -3.99 -9.27 12.73
CA GLU A 299 -3.26 -8.93 13.95
C GLU A 299 -2.66 -10.17 14.60
N ALA A 300 -3.41 -11.26 14.68
CA ALA A 300 -2.91 -12.53 15.17
C ALA A 300 -1.79 -13.11 14.26
N ASN A 301 -1.92 -12.98 12.93
CA ASN A 301 -0.86 -13.38 11.99
C ASN A 301 0.40 -12.51 12.14
N ARG A 302 0.23 -11.18 12.27
CA ARG A 302 1.34 -10.24 12.53
C ARG A 302 2.14 -10.63 13.76
N ASP A 303 1.43 -10.88 14.87
CA ASP A 303 2.07 -11.21 16.14
C ASP A 303 2.77 -12.57 16.07
N PHE A 304 2.17 -13.55 15.43
CA PHE A 304 2.81 -14.82 15.16
C PHE A 304 4.10 -14.70 14.34
N VAL A 305 4.09 -13.92 13.24
CA VAL A 305 5.31 -13.68 12.43
C VAL A 305 6.36 -12.97 13.25
N TYR A 306 5.97 -11.93 14.00
CA TYR A 306 6.90 -11.17 14.84
C TYR A 306 7.58 -12.04 15.88
N ASP A 307 6.81 -12.86 16.62
CA ASP A 307 7.35 -13.74 17.65
C ASP A 307 8.21 -14.85 17.01
N PHE A 308 7.77 -15.46 15.92
CA PHE A 308 8.53 -16.50 15.23
C PHE A 308 9.86 -15.99 14.66
N VAL A 309 9.87 -14.82 14.05
CA VAL A 309 11.12 -14.20 13.54
C VAL A 309 12.10 -13.99 14.69
N ARG A 310 11.62 -13.46 15.81
CA ARG A 310 12.47 -13.13 16.97
C ARG A 310 13.02 -14.35 17.69
N THR A 311 12.24 -15.43 17.79
CA THR A 311 12.61 -16.60 18.62
C THR A 311 13.17 -17.77 17.83
N GLU A 312 12.75 -17.92 16.57
CA GLU A 312 12.99 -19.13 15.79
C GLU A 312 13.87 -18.90 14.55
N LEU A 313 14.07 -17.65 14.09
CA LEU A 313 14.89 -17.34 12.91
C LEU A 313 16.19 -16.63 13.32
N PRO A 314 17.30 -17.39 13.55
CA PRO A 314 18.54 -16.82 14.04
C PRO A 314 19.13 -15.80 13.05
N GLY A 315 19.48 -14.64 13.56
CA GLY A 315 20.06 -13.55 12.78
C GLY A 315 19.04 -12.69 12.00
N LEU A 316 17.74 -13.00 12.13
CA LEU A 316 16.68 -12.15 11.58
C LEU A 316 16.05 -11.30 12.68
N SER A 317 15.59 -10.11 12.30
CA SER A 317 14.83 -9.24 13.18
C SER A 317 13.80 -8.40 12.39
N MET A 318 12.79 -7.90 13.07
CA MET A 318 11.81 -6.98 12.49
C MET A 318 11.17 -6.13 13.58
N ALA A 319 10.69 -4.95 13.23
CA ALA A 319 9.73 -4.22 14.06
C ALA A 319 8.33 -4.85 13.91
N ARG A 320 7.48 -4.68 14.92
CA ARG A 320 6.08 -5.08 14.84
C ARG A 320 5.34 -4.08 13.96
N PRO A 321 4.72 -4.49 12.82
CA PRO A 321 3.95 -3.58 11.98
C PRO A 321 2.78 -2.94 12.72
N GLU A 322 2.62 -1.64 12.57
CA GLU A 322 1.52 -0.84 13.13
C GLU A 322 0.28 -0.90 12.22
N GLY A 323 0.49 -1.15 10.93
CA GLY A 323 -0.54 -1.32 9.90
C GLY A 323 -0.05 -2.20 8.77
N THR A 324 -0.86 -2.36 7.72
CA THR A 324 -0.66 -3.23 6.56
C THR A 324 -0.75 -4.72 6.91
N TYR A 325 -0.51 -5.61 5.94
CA TYR A 325 -0.32 -7.06 6.15
C TYR A 325 1.07 -7.51 5.66
N LEU A 326 2.06 -6.64 5.86
CA LEU A 326 3.41 -6.78 5.32
C LEU A 326 4.43 -6.70 6.48
N ALA A 327 5.34 -7.66 6.54
CA ALA A 327 6.42 -7.70 7.50
C ALA A 327 7.74 -7.38 6.80
N TRP A 328 8.47 -6.40 7.31
CA TRP A 328 9.79 -5.99 6.83
C TRP A 328 10.87 -6.61 7.70
N ILE A 329 11.56 -7.61 7.16
CA ILE A 329 12.48 -8.48 7.91
C ILE A 329 13.92 -8.13 7.56
N ASP A 330 14.68 -7.73 8.56
CA ASP A 330 16.14 -7.52 8.51
C ASP A 330 16.85 -8.88 8.60
N CYS A 331 17.56 -9.25 7.53
CA CYS A 331 18.30 -10.51 7.44
C CYS A 331 19.81 -10.33 7.58
N ARG A 332 20.31 -9.11 7.83
CA ARG A 332 21.75 -8.79 7.86
C ARG A 332 22.49 -9.56 8.95
N GLY A 333 21.84 -9.79 10.11
CA GLY A 333 22.42 -10.58 11.20
C GLY A 333 22.61 -12.07 10.89
N ALA A 334 21.97 -12.57 9.83
CA ALA A 334 22.16 -13.95 9.35
C ALA A 334 23.34 -14.07 8.36
N ASN A 335 24.00 -12.98 7.99
CA ASN A 335 25.11 -12.93 7.03
C ASN A 335 24.81 -13.61 5.70
N LEU A 336 23.58 -13.44 5.19
CA LEU A 336 23.16 -13.93 3.88
C LEU A 336 23.62 -12.95 2.81
N GLU A 337 24.29 -13.43 1.77
CA GLU A 337 24.72 -12.60 0.64
C GLU A 337 23.50 -11.97 -0.07
N ASN A 338 22.50 -12.80 -0.37
CA ASN A 338 21.22 -12.37 -0.92
C ASN A 338 20.07 -13.11 -0.20
N PRO A 339 19.43 -12.49 0.79
CA PRO A 339 18.36 -13.15 1.55
C PRO A 339 17.18 -13.59 0.68
N TYR A 340 16.81 -12.81 -0.32
CA TYR A 340 15.73 -13.16 -1.25
C TYR A 340 16.02 -14.49 -1.99
N GLU A 341 17.19 -14.59 -2.63
CA GLU A 341 17.59 -15.80 -3.34
C GLU A 341 17.76 -16.98 -2.39
N PHE A 342 18.31 -16.73 -1.21
CA PHE A 342 18.47 -17.79 -0.21
C PHE A 342 17.11 -18.40 0.17
N PHE A 343 16.11 -17.60 0.54
CA PHE A 343 14.81 -18.13 0.91
C PHE A 343 14.06 -18.74 -0.29
N LEU A 344 14.18 -18.17 -1.46
CA LEU A 344 13.59 -18.74 -2.67
C LEU A 344 14.16 -20.13 -2.99
N ASN A 345 15.47 -20.24 -3.00
CA ASN A 345 16.14 -21.45 -3.48
C ASN A 345 16.29 -22.55 -2.42
N ARG A 346 16.53 -22.17 -1.16
CA ARG A 346 16.76 -23.11 -0.06
C ARG A 346 15.51 -23.41 0.78
N ALA A 347 14.70 -22.39 1.04
CA ALA A 347 13.47 -22.58 1.80
C ALA A 347 12.25 -22.86 0.90
N ARG A 348 12.33 -22.61 -0.39
CA ARG A 348 11.19 -22.66 -1.32
C ARG A 348 10.06 -21.74 -0.87
N VAL A 349 10.44 -20.52 -0.45
CA VAL A 349 9.53 -19.43 -0.04
C VAL A 349 9.89 -18.18 -0.82
N ALA A 350 8.95 -17.68 -1.61
CA ALA A 350 9.12 -16.45 -2.37
C ALA A 350 8.69 -15.25 -1.52
N LEU A 351 9.62 -14.36 -1.23
CA LEU A 351 9.43 -13.07 -0.55
C LEU A 351 9.67 -11.93 -1.53
N SER A 352 9.36 -10.68 -1.16
CA SER A 352 9.83 -9.56 -1.97
C SER A 352 11.28 -9.22 -1.62
N ASN A 353 12.11 -9.01 -2.65
CA ASN A 353 13.49 -8.58 -2.47
C ASN A 353 13.53 -7.14 -1.93
N GLY A 354 14.22 -6.94 -0.81
CA GLY A 354 14.33 -5.63 -0.16
C GLY A 354 14.97 -4.56 -1.04
N THR A 355 15.87 -4.92 -1.94
CA THR A 355 16.52 -3.96 -2.86
C THR A 355 15.54 -3.22 -3.77
N LEU A 356 14.36 -3.79 -4.02
CA LEU A 356 13.30 -3.16 -4.82
C LEU A 356 12.69 -1.93 -4.13
N TYR A 357 12.90 -1.76 -2.84
CA TYR A 357 12.32 -0.65 -2.06
C TYR A 357 13.26 0.56 -1.97
N GLY A 358 14.34 0.57 -2.74
CA GLY A 358 15.30 1.67 -2.82
C GLY A 358 16.34 1.64 -1.71
N THR A 359 16.90 2.80 -1.44
CA THR A 359 17.95 3.00 -0.44
C THR A 359 17.50 2.49 0.94
N GLY A 360 18.35 1.71 1.60
CA GLY A 360 18.05 1.07 2.89
C GLY A 360 17.34 -0.29 2.80
N GLY A 361 17.06 -0.79 1.59
CA GLY A 361 16.40 -2.10 1.40
C GLY A 361 17.35 -3.29 1.29
N GLN A 362 18.66 -3.07 1.12
CA GLN A 362 19.65 -4.14 0.99
C GLN A 362 19.75 -4.96 2.28
N GLY A 363 19.74 -6.28 2.14
CA GLY A 363 19.79 -7.22 3.27
C GLY A 363 18.43 -7.44 3.96
N PHE A 364 17.36 -6.90 3.38
CA PHE A 364 15.99 -7.09 3.85
C PHE A 364 15.16 -7.93 2.89
N VAL A 365 14.08 -8.51 3.42
CA VAL A 365 12.98 -9.09 2.63
C VAL A 365 11.65 -8.61 3.19
N ARG A 366 10.62 -8.53 2.31
CA ARG A 366 9.25 -8.26 2.75
C ARG A 366 8.41 -9.53 2.63
N LEU A 367 7.77 -9.93 3.72
CA LEU A 367 6.84 -11.04 3.81
C LEU A 367 5.40 -10.52 3.89
N ASN A 368 4.51 -11.06 3.05
CA ASN A 368 3.08 -10.84 3.12
C ASN A 368 2.44 -11.89 4.04
N PHE A 369 1.82 -11.47 5.16
CA PHE A 369 1.14 -12.35 6.09
C PHE A 369 -0.41 -12.36 5.94
N GLY A 370 -0.93 -11.79 4.86
CA GLY A 370 -2.33 -11.84 4.48
C GLY A 370 -2.72 -13.18 3.84
N CYS A 371 -2.50 -14.28 4.55
CA CYS A 371 -2.79 -15.63 4.11
C CYS A 371 -3.29 -16.50 5.28
N PRO A 372 -3.88 -17.69 5.04
CA PRO A 372 -4.24 -18.62 6.09
C PRO A 372 -3.06 -18.96 6.99
N ARG A 373 -3.31 -19.10 8.29
CA ARG A 373 -2.30 -19.40 9.31
C ARG A 373 -1.42 -20.58 8.93
N ALA A 374 -2.00 -21.67 8.44
CA ALA A 374 -1.26 -22.87 8.04
C ALA A 374 -0.23 -22.60 6.93
N THR A 375 -0.55 -21.73 5.96
CA THR A 375 0.39 -21.32 4.90
C THR A 375 1.57 -20.55 5.50
N LEU A 376 1.28 -19.65 6.43
CA LEU A 376 2.28 -18.82 7.11
C LEU A 376 3.22 -19.68 7.97
N GLU A 377 2.67 -20.62 8.75
CA GLU A 377 3.42 -21.58 9.55
C GLU A 377 4.35 -22.44 8.70
N ALA A 378 3.82 -23.00 7.60
CA ALA A 378 4.61 -23.78 6.66
C ALA A 378 5.79 -22.98 6.07
N ALA A 379 5.55 -21.75 5.68
CA ALA A 379 6.59 -20.88 5.10
C ALA A 379 7.68 -20.55 6.14
N LEU A 380 7.31 -20.12 7.34
CA LEU A 380 8.24 -19.78 8.40
C LEU A 380 9.06 -20.99 8.87
N GLN A 381 8.42 -22.17 8.94
CA GLN A 381 9.12 -23.41 9.28
C GLN A 381 10.16 -23.82 8.21
N ARG A 382 9.84 -23.64 6.92
CA ARG A 382 10.79 -23.84 5.81
C ARG A 382 11.97 -22.86 5.92
N MET A 383 11.71 -21.59 6.22
CA MET A 383 12.75 -20.57 6.42
C MET A 383 13.68 -20.95 7.58
N LYS A 384 13.12 -21.40 8.72
CA LYS A 384 13.87 -21.88 9.88
C LYS A 384 14.78 -23.06 9.51
N THR A 385 14.23 -24.08 8.86
CA THR A 385 14.97 -25.27 8.45
C THR A 385 16.16 -24.91 7.55
N ALA A 386 15.96 -24.05 6.55
CA ALA A 386 17.01 -23.60 5.65
C ALA A 386 18.14 -22.84 6.38
N LEU A 387 17.82 -21.97 7.33
CA LEU A 387 18.81 -21.25 8.14
C LEU A 387 19.63 -22.19 9.03
N LEU A 388 19.00 -23.18 9.67
CA LEU A 388 19.68 -24.15 10.50
C LEU A 388 20.59 -25.07 9.70
N GLN A 389 20.16 -25.56 8.54
CA GLN A 389 20.98 -26.38 7.63
C GLN A 389 22.23 -25.63 7.16
N ARG A 390 22.11 -24.35 6.81
CA ARG A 390 23.25 -23.52 6.46
C ARG A 390 24.25 -23.42 7.60
N LYS A 391 23.77 -23.11 8.83
CA LYS A 391 24.65 -22.97 10.00
C LYS A 391 25.45 -24.25 10.26
N VAL A 392 24.86 -25.43 10.06
CA VAL A 392 25.54 -26.72 10.19
C VAL A 392 26.59 -26.88 9.09
N ALA A 393 26.30 -26.49 7.82
CA ALA A 393 27.25 -26.55 6.73
C ALA A 393 28.46 -25.62 6.96
N ASP A 394 28.23 -24.40 7.43
CA ASP A 394 29.29 -23.44 7.75
C ASP A 394 30.24 -23.94 8.86
N LEU A 395 29.70 -24.68 9.87
CA LEU A 395 30.49 -25.30 10.95
C LEU A 395 31.35 -26.48 10.49
N HIS A 396 31.02 -27.13 9.38
CA HIS A 396 31.80 -28.24 8.81
C HIS A 396 32.81 -27.78 7.75
N ALA A 397 32.71 -26.53 7.29
CA ALA A 397 33.58 -25.95 6.27
C ALA A 397 34.73 -25.07 6.85
N GLY A 398 34.68 -24.75 8.15
CA GLY A 398 35.71 -24.00 8.89
C GLY A 398 36.43 -24.86 9.89
#